data_fb03e6cde3d3a6a1fdf088f883b83989
#
_entry.id   fb03e6cde3d3a6a1fdf088f883b83989
#
_cell.length_a   1.000
_cell.length_b   1.000
_cell.length_c   1.000
_cell.angle_alpha   90.00
_cell.angle_beta   90.00
_cell.angle_gamma   90.00
#
_symmetry.space_group_name_H-M   'P 1'
#
loop_
_entity.id
_entity.type
_entity.pdbx_description
1 polymer ?
#
loop_
_entity_poly.entity_id
_entity_poly.type
_entity_poly.pdbx_seq_one_letter_code
_entity_poly.pdbx_strand_id
1 'polypeptide(L)'
;NDTGRAGFVMAASATDSGNKDREIRKQLIQTGHVDCLISVANNFFYKVSLPCSLWFFDKGKKEELKDKVLFIDSRNYYTVVDRTLNEWSEWQMKNLNAIVWLYRGEKEKYTKLLQDYRTQIINDCRELDAAFESVSILLNGYGEKLKPLRVQISDIVKKSDDINQLLPLNDLLKKYSTELNASLKALCEYGDGLEKDEAKVFAKSIDESATTWDRFKKSVSTRIVEVVSQIKACRTVIKEAKWLTEKFGDGTYTDVLGLCKVATIDEIEEKNWSLTPGAYVGVAPVEEDDENFE
;
A
#
# COMPACT_ATOMS: atom_id res chain seq x y z
N ASN A 1 19.56 -10.95 29.37
CA ASN A 1 18.44 -11.68 28.80
C ASN A 1 18.88 -12.38 27.51
N ASP A 2 18.75 -13.69 27.43
CA ASP A 2 19.28 -14.52 26.32
C ASP A 2 18.43 -14.46 25.06
N THR A 3 17.23 -13.86 25.13
CA THR A 3 16.27 -13.72 24.02
C THR A 3 15.86 -12.26 23.78
N GLY A 4 16.68 -11.31 24.19
CA GLY A 4 16.39 -9.88 24.05
C GLY A 4 16.46 -9.42 22.59
N ARG A 5 15.54 -8.52 22.23
CA ARG A 5 15.54 -7.82 20.92
C ARG A 5 15.72 -6.32 21.13
N ALA A 6 16.39 -5.68 20.18
CA ALA A 6 16.58 -4.23 20.17
C ALA A 6 16.45 -3.69 18.75
N GLY A 7 15.94 -2.45 18.62
CA GLY A 7 15.88 -1.74 17.36
C GLY A 7 16.40 -0.31 17.55
N PHE A 8 17.18 0.18 16.58
CA PHE A 8 17.77 1.51 16.59
C PHE A 8 17.54 2.21 15.26
N VAL A 9 17.32 3.52 15.33
CA VAL A 9 17.37 4.41 14.18
C VAL A 9 18.77 5.00 14.11
N MET A 10 19.44 4.80 12.98
CA MET A 10 20.79 5.29 12.74
C MET A 10 20.83 6.18 11.50
N ALA A 11 21.73 7.16 11.46
CA ALA A 11 22.02 7.87 10.22
C ALA A 11 22.46 6.88 9.13
N ALA A 12 22.06 7.11 7.88
CA ALA A 12 22.43 6.22 6.78
C ALA A 12 23.96 6.05 6.65
N SER A 13 24.76 7.08 6.96
CA SER A 13 26.22 7.03 6.97
C SER A 13 26.80 5.99 7.94
N ALA A 14 26.09 5.62 9.00
CA ALA A 14 26.57 4.63 9.96
C ALA A 14 26.71 3.22 9.34
N THR A 15 26.02 2.95 8.23
CA THR A 15 26.07 1.65 7.55
C THR A 15 27.36 1.43 6.78
N ASP A 16 28.11 2.49 6.43
CA ASP A 16 29.30 2.39 5.54
C ASP A 16 30.48 3.26 5.96
N SER A 17 30.42 3.97 7.10
CA SER A 17 31.53 4.74 7.62
C SER A 17 32.79 3.87 7.83
N GLY A 18 33.96 4.43 7.50
CA GLY A 18 35.25 3.72 7.53
C GLY A 18 35.91 3.62 8.91
N ASN A 19 37.16 3.18 8.93
CA ASN A 19 38.06 3.16 10.09
C ASN A 19 37.46 2.44 11.34
N LYS A 20 37.38 3.12 12.47
CA LYS A 20 36.89 2.56 13.74
C LYS A 20 35.46 2.08 13.67
N ASP A 21 34.58 2.76 12.91
CA ASP A 21 33.19 2.39 12.77
C ASP A 21 33.05 1.08 12.03
N ARG A 22 33.89 0.81 11.02
CA ARG A 22 33.96 -0.48 10.35
C ARG A 22 34.30 -1.61 11.31
N GLU A 23 35.27 -1.39 12.19
CA GLU A 23 35.68 -2.41 13.18
C GLU A 23 34.56 -2.70 14.18
N ILE A 24 33.83 -1.67 14.60
CA ILE A 24 32.64 -1.85 15.44
C ILE A 24 31.57 -2.66 14.71
N ARG A 25 31.27 -2.37 13.45
CA ARG A 25 30.29 -3.14 12.65
C ARG A 25 30.72 -4.60 12.51
N LYS A 26 32.01 -4.84 12.20
CA LYS A 26 32.58 -6.20 12.14
C LYS A 26 32.32 -6.96 13.43
N GLN A 27 32.68 -6.39 14.57
CA GLN A 27 32.46 -7.03 15.88
C GLN A 27 30.97 -7.31 16.14
N LEU A 28 30.09 -6.35 15.83
CA LEU A 28 28.63 -6.53 15.98
C LEU A 28 28.12 -7.68 15.12
N ILE A 29 28.51 -7.77 13.85
CA ILE A 29 28.06 -8.81 12.93
C ILE A 29 28.57 -10.19 13.40
N GLN A 30 29.83 -10.26 13.82
CA GLN A 30 30.44 -11.49 14.30
C GLN A 30 29.79 -12.04 15.59
N THR A 31 29.01 -11.23 16.32
CA THR A 31 28.18 -11.76 17.42
C THR A 31 27.07 -12.68 16.96
N GLY A 32 26.69 -12.68 15.67
CA GLY A 32 25.54 -13.40 15.13
C GLY A 32 24.19 -12.85 15.55
N HIS A 33 24.14 -11.67 16.19
CA HIS A 33 22.91 -11.07 16.72
C HIS A 33 22.30 -9.98 15.84
N VAL A 34 23.02 -9.50 14.82
CA VAL A 34 22.44 -8.59 13.81
C VAL A 34 21.43 -9.37 12.98
N ASP A 35 20.16 -8.96 12.99
CA ASP A 35 19.08 -9.71 12.39
C ASP A 35 18.60 -9.10 11.07
N CYS A 36 18.25 -7.81 11.09
CA CYS A 36 17.72 -7.13 9.92
C CYS A 36 18.19 -5.67 9.87
N LEU A 37 18.48 -5.20 8.67
CA LEU A 37 18.74 -3.79 8.37
C LEU A 37 17.78 -3.29 7.28
N ILE A 38 17.17 -2.13 7.52
CA ILE A 38 16.23 -1.52 6.59
C ILE A 38 16.72 -0.12 6.25
N SER A 39 16.95 0.17 4.95
CA SER A 39 17.15 1.52 4.46
C SER A 39 15.84 2.26 4.35
N VAL A 40 15.77 3.46 4.88
CA VAL A 40 14.58 4.34 4.86
C VAL A 40 14.90 5.59 4.03
N ALA A 41 13.94 6.02 3.22
CA ALA A 41 14.04 7.23 2.42
C ALA A 41 14.19 8.49 3.28
N ASN A 42 14.49 9.60 2.64
CA ASN A 42 14.43 10.92 3.27
C ASN A 42 12.98 11.29 3.62
N ASN A 43 12.86 12.35 4.44
CA ASN A 43 11.56 12.93 4.83
C ASN A 43 10.64 12.00 5.64
N PHE A 44 11.20 11.02 6.36
CA PHE A 44 10.43 10.20 7.33
C PHE A 44 10.32 10.85 8.72
N PHE A 45 10.97 11.99 8.93
CA PHE A 45 10.95 12.71 10.20
C PHE A 45 10.59 14.18 9.98
N TYR A 46 9.75 14.73 10.83
CA TYR A 46 9.13 16.04 10.71
C TYR A 46 10.09 17.24 10.54
N LYS A 47 11.35 17.11 10.92
CA LYS A 47 12.33 18.21 10.85
C LYS A 47 13.68 17.77 10.27
N VAL A 48 13.78 16.56 9.78
CA VAL A 48 15.03 15.99 9.29
C VAL A 48 14.80 15.33 7.95
N SER A 49 15.36 15.90 6.91
CA SER A 49 15.25 15.40 5.54
C SER A 49 16.29 14.33 5.17
N LEU A 50 17.10 13.88 6.14
CA LEU A 50 18.15 12.91 5.88
C LEU A 50 17.59 11.47 5.87
N PRO A 51 18.12 10.60 4.99
CA PRO A 51 17.79 9.19 5.02
C PRO A 51 18.37 8.55 6.27
N CYS A 52 17.70 7.52 6.76
CA CYS A 52 18.17 6.75 7.90
C CYS A 52 18.18 5.24 7.60
N SER A 53 18.71 4.48 8.53
CA SER A 53 18.66 3.03 8.56
C SER A 53 18.09 2.54 9.89
N LEU A 54 17.28 1.49 9.84
CA LEU A 54 16.79 0.79 11.01
C LEU A 54 17.65 -0.46 11.20
N TRP A 55 18.15 -0.63 12.41
CA TRP A 55 19.01 -1.74 12.78
C TRP A 55 18.30 -2.58 13.82
N PHE A 56 18.10 -3.85 13.53
CA PHE A 56 17.44 -4.79 14.42
C PHE A 56 18.42 -5.88 14.89
N PHE A 57 18.39 -6.13 16.17
CA PHE A 57 19.21 -7.14 16.84
C PHE A 57 18.31 -8.15 17.54
N ASP A 58 18.67 -9.42 17.46
CA ASP A 58 17.93 -10.53 18.11
C ASP A 58 18.93 -11.51 18.73
N LYS A 59 19.00 -11.56 20.06
CA LYS A 59 19.80 -12.56 20.78
C LYS A 59 19.21 -13.96 20.69
N GLY A 60 17.90 -14.07 20.51
CA GLY A 60 17.19 -15.33 20.33
C GLY A 60 17.13 -15.82 18.91
N LYS A 61 18.02 -15.34 18.03
CA LYS A 61 18.10 -15.74 16.63
C LYS A 61 18.35 -17.24 16.50
N LYS A 62 17.63 -17.90 15.60
CA LYS A 62 17.76 -19.34 15.36
C LYS A 62 19.17 -19.65 14.85
N GLU A 63 19.69 -20.84 15.17
CA GLU A 63 21.05 -21.23 14.83
C GLU A 63 21.33 -21.13 13.33
N GLU A 64 20.38 -21.58 12.49
CA GLU A 64 20.47 -21.52 11.03
C GLU A 64 20.47 -20.10 10.44
N LEU A 65 20.21 -19.08 11.25
CA LEU A 65 20.20 -17.69 10.85
C LEU A 65 21.33 -16.85 11.44
N LYS A 66 22.13 -17.39 12.38
CA LYS A 66 23.18 -16.64 13.06
C LYS A 66 24.26 -16.10 12.13
N ASP A 67 24.54 -16.81 11.06
CA ASP A 67 25.50 -16.43 10.01
C ASP A 67 24.90 -15.57 8.90
N LYS A 68 23.62 -15.11 9.05
CA LYS A 68 22.86 -14.42 8.02
C LYS A 68 22.30 -13.11 8.54
N VAL A 69 22.21 -12.11 7.67
CA VAL A 69 21.55 -10.81 7.94
C VAL A 69 20.59 -10.50 6.81
N LEU A 70 19.37 -10.13 7.16
CA LEU A 70 18.39 -9.66 6.19
C LEU A 70 18.62 -8.17 5.90
N PHE A 71 18.76 -7.83 4.63
CA PHE A 71 18.81 -6.45 4.13
C PHE A 71 17.52 -6.13 3.39
N ILE A 72 16.88 -5.01 3.74
CA ILE A 72 15.69 -4.48 3.06
C ILE A 72 15.97 -3.04 2.61
N ASP A 73 15.73 -2.76 1.35
CA ASP A 73 15.76 -1.40 0.81
C ASP A 73 14.35 -0.89 0.58
N SER A 74 13.85 -0.09 1.51
CA SER A 74 12.51 0.48 1.43
C SER A 74 12.48 1.93 0.93
N ARG A 75 13.61 2.42 0.36
CA ARG A 75 13.73 3.82 -0.08
C ARG A 75 12.77 4.21 -1.21
N ASN A 76 12.25 3.22 -1.94
CA ASN A 76 11.26 3.40 -3.00
C ASN A 76 9.89 2.81 -2.63
N TYR A 77 9.69 2.45 -1.36
CA TYR A 77 8.46 1.84 -0.88
C TYR A 77 7.89 2.61 0.30
N TYR A 78 7.09 3.62 0.01
CA TYR A 78 6.46 4.50 1.00
C TYR A 78 5.30 5.27 0.37
N THR A 79 4.54 5.99 1.21
CA THR A 79 3.49 6.92 0.81
C THR A 79 3.97 8.35 1.03
N VAL A 80 3.81 9.21 0.02
CA VAL A 80 4.05 10.65 0.13
C VAL A 80 2.83 11.29 0.78
N VAL A 81 2.98 11.84 1.98
CA VAL A 81 1.91 12.58 2.69
C VAL A 81 1.87 14.02 2.20
N ASP A 82 3.04 14.66 2.16
CA ASP A 82 3.20 16.00 1.60
C ASP A 82 4.63 16.17 1.03
N ARG A 83 4.99 17.39 0.62
CA ARG A 83 6.31 17.69 0.03
C ARG A 83 7.48 17.42 0.98
N THR A 84 7.24 17.33 2.27
CA THR A 84 8.25 17.26 3.33
C THR A 84 8.12 16.03 4.20
N LEU A 85 7.09 15.21 4.00
CA LEU A 85 6.79 14.05 4.83
C LEU A 85 6.42 12.83 4.00
N ASN A 86 7.19 11.78 4.20
CA ASN A 86 6.91 10.43 3.74
C ASN A 86 6.57 9.54 4.95
N GLU A 87 5.73 8.56 4.74
CA GLU A 87 5.42 7.56 5.77
C GLU A 87 5.18 6.18 5.15
N TRP A 88 5.25 5.16 5.96
CA TRP A 88 4.68 3.88 5.61
C TRP A 88 3.22 3.83 6.07
N SER A 89 2.31 3.52 5.15
CA SER A 89 0.95 3.16 5.53
C SER A 89 0.96 1.92 6.42
N GLU A 90 -0.15 1.67 7.12
CA GLU A 90 -0.30 0.46 7.94
C GLU A 90 -0.04 -0.82 7.13
N TRP A 91 -0.54 -0.88 5.90
CA TRP A 91 -0.37 -2.03 5.03
C TRP A 91 1.08 -2.17 4.52
N GLN A 92 1.74 -1.07 4.21
CA GLN A 92 3.17 -1.08 3.86
C GLN A 92 4.04 -1.57 5.03
N MET A 93 3.75 -1.15 6.25
CA MET A 93 4.44 -1.67 7.44
C MET A 93 4.18 -3.18 7.63
N LYS A 94 2.94 -3.64 7.41
CA LYS A 94 2.60 -5.08 7.46
C LYS A 94 3.37 -5.87 6.40
N ASN A 95 3.54 -5.32 5.20
CA ASN A 95 4.30 -5.94 4.12
C ASN A 95 5.80 -6.02 4.44
N LEU A 96 6.40 -4.97 4.98
CA LEU A 96 7.79 -5.02 5.44
C LEU A 96 7.99 -6.04 6.56
N ASN A 97 7.04 -6.13 7.50
CA ASN A 97 7.06 -7.18 8.54
C ASN A 97 6.92 -8.58 7.94
N ALA A 98 6.11 -8.76 6.88
CA ALA A 98 5.96 -10.04 6.21
C ALA A 98 7.29 -10.56 5.64
N ILE A 99 8.13 -9.70 5.07
CA ILE A 99 9.48 -10.06 4.61
C ILE A 99 10.30 -10.64 5.77
N VAL A 100 10.28 -9.96 6.94
CA VAL A 100 11.00 -10.41 8.14
C VAL A 100 10.45 -11.75 8.66
N TRP A 101 9.12 -11.93 8.65
CA TRP A 101 8.51 -13.19 9.09
C TRP A 101 8.91 -14.35 8.17
N LEU A 102 8.87 -14.14 6.86
CA LEU A 102 9.28 -15.15 5.89
C LEU A 102 10.76 -15.52 6.04
N TYR A 103 11.66 -14.54 6.21
CA TYR A 103 13.06 -14.76 6.52
C TYR A 103 13.26 -15.61 7.78
N ARG A 104 12.44 -15.40 8.81
CA ARG A 104 12.49 -16.17 10.06
C ARG A 104 11.75 -17.51 10.00
N GLY A 105 11.14 -17.85 8.86
CA GLY A 105 10.34 -19.07 8.68
C GLY A 105 8.98 -19.04 9.39
N GLU A 106 8.46 -17.84 9.71
CA GLU A 106 7.18 -17.64 10.38
C GLU A 106 6.02 -17.53 9.35
N LYS A 107 5.89 -18.53 8.49
CA LYS A 107 4.92 -18.56 7.37
C LYS A 107 3.47 -18.38 7.81
N GLU A 108 3.11 -18.82 9.01
CA GLU A 108 1.75 -18.70 9.55
C GLU A 108 1.33 -17.23 9.68
N LYS A 109 2.26 -16.34 10.05
CA LYS A 109 1.99 -14.89 10.15
C LYS A 109 1.73 -14.27 8.79
N TYR A 110 2.47 -14.69 7.76
CA TYR A 110 2.23 -14.29 6.37
C TYR A 110 0.85 -14.73 5.89
N THR A 111 0.50 -16.01 6.11
CA THR A 111 -0.82 -16.54 5.74
C THR A 111 -1.95 -15.77 6.44
N LYS A 112 -1.78 -15.45 7.72
CA LYS A 112 -2.73 -14.62 8.46
C LYS A 112 -2.87 -13.23 7.84
N LEU A 113 -1.77 -12.59 7.45
CA LEU A 113 -1.81 -11.28 6.79
C LEU A 113 -2.61 -11.34 5.47
N LEU A 114 -2.47 -12.39 4.68
CA LEU A 114 -3.28 -12.56 3.47
C LEU A 114 -4.78 -12.71 3.78
N GLN A 115 -5.13 -13.38 4.88
CA GLN A 115 -6.50 -13.45 5.37
C GLN A 115 -7.02 -12.09 5.86
N ASP A 116 -6.17 -11.30 6.52
CA ASP A 116 -6.51 -9.93 6.95
C ASP A 116 -6.77 -9.04 5.74
N TYR A 117 -5.94 -9.11 4.69
CA TYR A 117 -6.18 -8.43 3.41
C TYR A 117 -7.51 -8.82 2.78
N ARG A 118 -7.76 -10.12 2.67
CA ARG A 118 -9.02 -10.63 2.11
C ARG A 118 -10.22 -10.10 2.87
N THR A 119 -10.18 -10.14 4.19
CA THR A 119 -11.26 -9.67 5.05
C THR A 119 -11.50 -8.18 4.87
N GLN A 120 -10.45 -7.37 4.85
CA GLN A 120 -10.54 -5.93 4.67
C GLN A 120 -11.16 -5.58 3.31
N ILE A 121 -10.66 -6.17 2.22
CA ILE A 121 -11.17 -5.89 0.86
C ILE A 121 -12.65 -6.26 0.75
N ILE A 122 -13.07 -7.40 1.31
CA ILE A 122 -14.47 -7.81 1.31
C ILE A 122 -15.35 -6.82 2.09
N ASN A 123 -14.90 -6.35 3.24
CA ASN A 123 -15.63 -5.37 4.05
C ASN A 123 -15.74 -4.03 3.33
N ASP A 124 -14.63 -3.52 2.77
CA ASP A 124 -14.62 -2.29 1.99
C ASP A 124 -15.60 -2.37 0.81
N CYS A 125 -15.61 -3.50 0.08
CA CYS A 125 -16.53 -3.68 -1.04
C CYS A 125 -18.00 -3.77 -0.62
N ARG A 126 -18.31 -4.28 0.58
CA ARG A 126 -19.69 -4.28 1.12
C ARG A 126 -20.15 -2.86 1.48
N GLU A 127 -19.26 -2.06 2.08
CA GLU A 127 -19.54 -0.65 2.37
C GLU A 127 -19.74 0.15 1.08
N LEU A 128 -18.88 -0.10 0.08
CA LEU A 128 -19.00 0.51 -1.24
C LEU A 128 -20.31 0.12 -1.94
N ASP A 129 -20.80 -1.11 -1.80
CA ASP A 129 -22.06 -1.53 -2.43
C ASP A 129 -23.26 -0.72 -1.93
N ALA A 130 -23.32 -0.40 -0.63
CA ALA A 130 -24.33 0.49 -0.08
C ALA A 130 -24.18 1.95 -0.58
N ALA A 131 -22.92 2.42 -0.73
CA ALA A 131 -22.65 3.73 -1.29
C ALA A 131 -23.02 3.81 -2.78
N PHE A 132 -22.76 2.75 -3.56
CA PHE A 132 -23.12 2.65 -4.97
C PHE A 132 -24.64 2.70 -5.19
N GLU A 133 -25.43 2.06 -4.31
CA GLU A 133 -26.88 2.17 -4.32
C GLU A 133 -27.33 3.62 -4.16
N SER A 134 -26.81 4.28 -3.14
CA SER A 134 -27.12 5.68 -2.83
C SER A 134 -26.84 6.63 -4.01
N VAL A 135 -25.67 6.53 -4.65
CA VAL A 135 -25.31 7.40 -5.78
C VAL A 135 -26.06 7.01 -7.06
N SER A 136 -26.44 5.76 -7.24
CA SER A 136 -27.26 5.31 -8.39
C SER A 136 -28.63 6.00 -8.41
N ILE A 137 -29.25 6.16 -7.24
CA ILE A 137 -30.52 6.90 -7.09
C ILE A 137 -30.32 8.37 -7.47
N LEU A 138 -29.27 9.01 -6.95
CA LEU A 138 -28.98 10.43 -7.20
C LEU A 138 -28.66 10.74 -8.66
N LEU A 139 -28.10 9.76 -9.39
CA LEU A 139 -27.75 9.91 -10.80
C LEU A 139 -28.95 9.74 -11.76
N ASN A 140 -30.10 9.28 -11.26
CA ASN A 140 -31.38 9.24 -11.98
C ASN A 140 -31.28 8.78 -13.46
N GLY A 141 -30.77 7.57 -13.69
CA GLY A 141 -30.63 7.01 -15.05
C GLY A 141 -29.31 7.38 -15.76
N TYR A 142 -28.64 8.46 -15.39
CA TYR A 142 -27.30 8.76 -15.94
C TYR A 142 -26.23 7.73 -15.50
N GLY A 143 -26.54 6.92 -14.47
CA GLY A 143 -25.65 5.88 -13.94
C GLY A 143 -25.88 4.46 -14.51
N GLU A 144 -26.59 4.28 -15.61
CA GLU A 144 -26.92 2.94 -16.14
C GLU A 144 -25.68 2.08 -16.42
N LYS A 145 -24.58 2.67 -16.87
CA LYS A 145 -23.29 1.97 -17.09
C LYS A 145 -22.64 1.46 -15.82
N LEU A 146 -23.03 1.94 -14.65
CA LEU A 146 -22.50 1.50 -13.35
C LEU A 146 -23.10 0.16 -12.91
N LYS A 147 -24.34 -0.15 -13.32
CA LYS A 147 -25.05 -1.38 -12.91
C LYS A 147 -24.26 -2.66 -13.23
N PRO A 148 -23.80 -2.91 -14.48
CA PRO A 148 -23.05 -4.12 -14.78
C PRO A 148 -21.71 -4.20 -14.03
N LEU A 149 -21.05 -3.08 -13.77
CA LEU A 149 -19.80 -3.05 -13.00
C LEU A 149 -20.06 -3.42 -11.54
N ARG A 150 -21.13 -2.90 -10.94
CA ARG A 150 -21.54 -3.25 -9.57
C ARG A 150 -21.81 -4.76 -9.43
N VAL A 151 -22.51 -5.36 -10.40
CA VAL A 151 -22.79 -6.80 -10.42
C VAL A 151 -21.48 -7.59 -10.48
N GLN A 152 -20.56 -7.23 -11.36
CA GLN A 152 -19.24 -7.89 -11.47
C GLN A 152 -18.45 -7.81 -10.16
N ILE A 153 -18.40 -6.64 -9.51
CA ILE A 153 -17.74 -6.46 -8.21
C ILE A 153 -18.38 -7.38 -7.17
N SER A 154 -19.71 -7.37 -7.06
CA SER A 154 -20.44 -8.22 -6.11
C SER A 154 -20.22 -9.71 -6.35
N ASP A 155 -20.16 -10.13 -7.60
CA ASP A 155 -19.94 -11.54 -7.98
C ASP A 155 -18.53 -12.01 -7.60
N ILE A 156 -17.50 -11.19 -7.83
CA ILE A 156 -16.13 -11.51 -7.40
C ILE A 156 -16.09 -11.63 -5.88
N VAL A 157 -16.61 -10.66 -5.14
CA VAL A 157 -16.61 -10.65 -3.66
C VAL A 157 -17.31 -11.89 -3.09
N LYS A 158 -18.42 -12.32 -3.67
CA LYS A 158 -19.19 -13.49 -3.19
C LYS A 158 -18.51 -14.83 -3.46
N LYS A 159 -17.76 -14.92 -4.56
CA LYS A 159 -17.15 -16.19 -5.02
C LYS A 159 -15.71 -16.37 -4.59
N SER A 160 -15.07 -15.35 -4.00
CA SER A 160 -13.65 -15.36 -3.69
C SER A 160 -13.37 -16.10 -2.39
N ASP A 161 -12.57 -17.16 -2.48
CA ASP A 161 -12.04 -17.93 -1.34
C ASP A 161 -10.58 -17.59 -1.04
N ASP A 162 -9.88 -16.97 -1.99
CA ASP A 162 -8.46 -16.64 -1.95
C ASP A 162 -8.23 -15.16 -2.30
N ILE A 163 -7.14 -14.57 -1.78
CA ILE A 163 -6.79 -13.18 -2.02
C ILE A 163 -6.56 -12.86 -3.50
N ASN A 164 -5.96 -13.79 -4.26
CA ASN A 164 -5.65 -13.57 -5.67
C ASN A 164 -6.92 -13.40 -6.52
N GLN A 165 -8.04 -13.99 -6.11
CA GLN A 165 -9.33 -13.83 -6.77
C GLN A 165 -9.92 -12.43 -6.57
N LEU A 166 -9.47 -11.68 -5.55
CA LEU A 166 -9.89 -10.31 -5.29
C LEU A 166 -9.04 -9.24 -6.01
N LEU A 167 -7.84 -9.59 -6.45
CA LEU A 167 -6.92 -8.62 -7.09
C LEU A 167 -7.53 -7.93 -8.34
N PRO A 168 -8.33 -8.60 -9.20
CA PRO A 168 -8.98 -7.96 -10.35
C PRO A 168 -9.95 -6.83 -9.97
N LEU A 169 -10.40 -6.76 -8.71
CA LEU A 169 -11.25 -5.65 -8.23
C LEU A 169 -10.57 -4.29 -8.36
N ASN A 170 -9.23 -4.21 -8.33
CA ASN A 170 -8.53 -2.94 -8.54
C ASN A 170 -8.96 -2.24 -9.83
N ASP A 171 -8.99 -2.98 -10.94
CA ASP A 171 -9.31 -2.41 -12.25
C ASP A 171 -10.80 -2.17 -12.43
N LEU A 172 -11.64 -3.05 -11.87
CA LEU A 172 -13.08 -2.85 -11.87
C LEU A 172 -13.49 -1.61 -11.05
N LEU A 173 -12.89 -1.40 -9.88
CA LEU A 173 -13.14 -0.22 -9.06
C LEU A 173 -12.61 1.06 -9.72
N LYS A 174 -11.45 1.00 -10.41
CA LYS A 174 -10.94 2.12 -11.23
C LYS A 174 -11.95 2.48 -12.32
N LYS A 175 -12.43 1.48 -13.06
CA LYS A 175 -13.44 1.67 -14.12
C LYS A 175 -14.75 2.23 -13.55
N TYR A 176 -15.22 1.71 -12.40
CA TYR A 176 -16.41 2.24 -11.73
C TYR A 176 -16.25 3.71 -11.38
N SER A 177 -15.12 4.11 -10.81
CA SER A 177 -14.82 5.51 -10.46
C SER A 177 -14.82 6.43 -11.70
N THR A 178 -14.26 5.98 -12.82
CA THR A 178 -14.26 6.73 -14.08
C THR A 178 -15.68 6.92 -14.62
N GLU A 179 -16.49 5.86 -14.68
CA GLU A 179 -17.86 5.93 -15.15
C GLU A 179 -18.75 6.73 -14.19
N LEU A 180 -18.47 6.70 -12.88
CA LEU A 180 -19.18 7.51 -11.88
C LEU A 180 -18.99 9.01 -12.14
N ASN A 181 -17.74 9.45 -12.38
CA ASN A 181 -17.43 10.82 -12.72
C ASN A 181 -18.06 11.25 -14.06
N ALA A 182 -18.03 10.37 -15.07
CA ALA A 182 -18.67 10.63 -16.37
C ALA A 182 -20.19 10.78 -16.23
N SER A 183 -20.82 9.94 -15.40
CA SER A 183 -22.26 9.99 -15.12
C SER A 183 -22.65 11.30 -14.40
N LEU A 184 -21.83 11.74 -13.41
CA LEU A 184 -22.02 13.04 -12.75
C LEU A 184 -21.92 14.18 -13.75
N LYS A 185 -20.91 14.17 -14.61
CA LYS A 185 -20.72 15.17 -15.64
C LYS A 185 -21.93 15.28 -16.56
N ALA A 186 -22.44 14.16 -17.05
CA ALA A 186 -23.62 14.14 -17.91
C ALA A 186 -24.88 14.65 -17.22
N LEU A 187 -25.12 14.28 -15.94
CA LEU A 187 -26.20 14.81 -15.14
C LEU A 187 -26.10 16.33 -14.96
N CYS A 188 -24.89 16.84 -14.67
CA CYS A 188 -24.64 18.26 -14.49
C CYS A 188 -24.83 19.04 -15.80
N GLU A 189 -24.31 18.56 -16.92
CA GLU A 189 -24.48 19.18 -18.23
C GLU A 189 -25.94 19.32 -18.62
N TYR A 190 -26.75 18.28 -18.36
CA TYR A 190 -28.19 18.34 -18.61
C TYR A 190 -28.88 19.40 -17.73
N GLY A 191 -28.68 19.34 -16.42
CA GLY A 191 -29.34 20.27 -15.49
C GLY A 191 -28.89 21.73 -15.63
N ASP A 192 -27.62 21.96 -15.99
CA ASP A 192 -27.09 23.29 -16.26
C ASP A 192 -27.64 23.89 -17.57
N GLY A 193 -28.11 23.05 -18.50
CA GLY A 193 -28.75 23.48 -19.75
C GLY A 193 -30.23 23.84 -19.63
N LEU A 194 -30.86 23.58 -18.47
CA LEU A 194 -32.28 23.86 -18.22
C LEU A 194 -32.49 25.30 -17.74
N GLU A 195 -33.68 25.88 -18.03
CA GLU A 195 -34.13 27.10 -17.41
C GLU A 195 -34.29 26.91 -15.88
N LYS A 196 -34.14 28.00 -15.12
CA LYS A 196 -34.03 27.97 -13.65
C LYS A 196 -35.16 27.20 -12.95
N ASP A 197 -36.40 27.41 -13.40
CA ASP A 197 -37.57 26.76 -12.79
C ASP A 197 -37.65 25.27 -13.21
N GLU A 198 -37.30 24.97 -14.46
CA GLU A 198 -37.18 23.58 -14.95
C GLU A 198 -36.09 22.81 -14.23
N ALA A 199 -34.92 23.41 -14.06
CA ALA A 199 -33.83 22.81 -13.32
C ALA A 199 -34.19 22.51 -11.87
N LYS A 200 -34.96 23.39 -11.23
CA LYS A 200 -35.49 23.14 -9.88
C LYS A 200 -36.49 21.96 -9.84
N VAL A 201 -37.39 21.90 -10.80
CA VAL A 201 -38.35 20.79 -10.92
C VAL A 201 -37.57 19.48 -11.16
N PHE A 202 -36.59 19.49 -12.05
CA PHE A 202 -35.73 18.34 -12.32
C PHE A 202 -34.98 17.88 -11.05
N ALA A 203 -34.35 18.78 -10.31
CA ALA A 203 -33.70 18.43 -9.04
C ALA A 203 -34.67 17.78 -8.05
N LYS A 204 -35.90 18.34 -7.91
CA LYS A 204 -36.94 17.80 -7.04
C LYS A 204 -37.48 16.44 -7.50
N SER A 205 -37.44 16.13 -8.78
CA SER A 205 -37.85 14.81 -9.27
C SER A 205 -36.87 13.70 -8.87
N ILE A 206 -35.64 14.06 -8.53
CA ILE A 206 -34.61 13.12 -8.07
C ILE A 206 -34.56 13.09 -6.53
N ASP A 207 -34.61 14.27 -5.91
CA ASP A 207 -34.61 14.46 -4.46
C ASP A 207 -35.67 15.49 -4.07
N GLU A 208 -36.75 15.03 -3.46
CA GLU A 208 -37.89 15.88 -3.05
C GLU A 208 -37.47 17.04 -2.13
N SER A 209 -36.38 16.86 -1.37
CA SER A 209 -35.81 17.86 -0.47
C SER A 209 -35.03 18.97 -1.19
N ALA A 210 -34.73 18.80 -2.48
CA ALA A 210 -33.98 19.75 -3.27
C ALA A 210 -34.70 21.14 -3.35
N THR A 211 -33.99 22.19 -2.99
CA THR A 211 -34.54 23.57 -3.02
C THR A 211 -34.17 24.32 -4.29
N THR A 212 -32.98 24.06 -4.83
CA THR A 212 -32.46 24.65 -6.08
C THR A 212 -31.56 23.62 -6.76
N TRP A 213 -31.36 23.78 -8.09
CA TRP A 213 -30.44 22.94 -8.85
C TRP A 213 -29.01 23.03 -8.30
N ASP A 214 -28.49 24.22 -8.02
CA ASP A 214 -27.13 24.42 -7.54
C ASP A 214 -26.85 23.67 -6.21
N ARG A 215 -27.81 23.69 -5.28
CA ARG A 215 -27.68 22.97 -4.01
C ARG A 215 -27.73 21.45 -4.23
N PHE A 216 -28.63 20.97 -5.07
CA PHE A 216 -28.70 19.57 -5.45
C PHE A 216 -27.41 19.11 -6.11
N LYS A 217 -26.95 19.82 -7.16
CA LYS A 217 -25.68 19.56 -7.85
C LYS A 217 -24.51 19.47 -6.88
N LYS A 218 -24.39 20.42 -5.93
CA LYS A 218 -23.35 20.42 -4.91
C LYS A 218 -23.44 19.21 -3.99
N SER A 219 -24.65 18.83 -3.56
CA SER A 219 -24.87 17.65 -2.70
C SER A 219 -24.45 16.35 -3.40
N VAL A 220 -24.90 16.15 -4.64
CA VAL A 220 -24.54 14.97 -5.44
C VAL A 220 -23.04 14.91 -5.69
N SER A 221 -22.42 16.05 -6.06
CA SER A 221 -20.97 16.13 -6.29
C SER A 221 -20.18 15.77 -5.03
N THR A 222 -20.58 16.29 -3.87
CA THR A 222 -19.95 15.96 -2.58
C THR A 222 -20.05 14.46 -2.29
N ARG A 223 -21.24 13.86 -2.49
CA ARG A 223 -21.45 12.45 -2.24
C ARG A 223 -20.61 11.58 -3.17
N ILE A 224 -20.47 11.95 -4.43
CA ILE A 224 -19.62 11.21 -5.40
C ILE A 224 -18.15 11.34 -5.04
N VAL A 225 -17.66 12.50 -4.61
CA VAL A 225 -16.28 12.67 -4.13
C VAL A 225 -15.99 11.75 -2.93
N GLU A 226 -16.93 11.61 -1.99
CA GLU A 226 -16.80 10.68 -0.86
C GLU A 226 -16.68 9.22 -1.34
N VAL A 227 -17.55 8.79 -2.26
CA VAL A 227 -17.52 7.43 -2.82
C VAL A 227 -16.22 7.18 -3.60
N VAL A 228 -15.77 8.12 -4.40
CA VAL A 228 -14.48 8.03 -5.11
C VAL A 228 -13.32 7.91 -4.13
N SER A 229 -13.35 8.63 -3.02
CA SER A 229 -12.35 8.51 -1.96
C SER A 229 -12.35 7.11 -1.31
N GLN A 230 -13.53 6.55 -1.01
CA GLN A 230 -13.66 5.18 -0.50
C GLN A 230 -13.15 4.14 -1.50
N ILE A 231 -13.48 4.28 -2.79
CA ILE A 231 -12.94 3.44 -3.86
C ILE A 231 -11.40 3.51 -3.87
N LYS A 232 -10.84 4.70 -3.76
CA LYS A 232 -9.38 4.90 -3.76
C LYS A 232 -8.73 4.21 -2.55
N ALA A 233 -9.33 4.30 -1.38
CA ALA A 233 -8.84 3.61 -0.18
C ALA A 233 -8.86 2.07 -0.34
N CYS A 234 -9.97 1.49 -0.80
CA CYS A 234 -10.08 0.05 -1.07
C CYS A 234 -9.02 -0.40 -2.11
N ARG A 235 -8.86 0.34 -3.20
CA ARG A 235 -7.84 0.05 -4.23
C ARG A 235 -6.42 0.08 -3.67
N THR A 236 -6.13 0.96 -2.72
CA THR A 236 -4.82 0.98 -2.05
C THR A 236 -4.56 -0.33 -1.31
N VAL A 237 -5.54 -0.85 -0.57
CA VAL A 237 -5.42 -2.16 0.11
C VAL A 237 -5.18 -3.30 -0.90
N ILE A 238 -5.91 -3.29 -2.03
CA ILE A 238 -5.74 -4.30 -3.09
C ILE A 238 -4.34 -4.22 -3.73
N LYS A 239 -3.84 -3.01 -4.00
CA LYS A 239 -2.50 -2.80 -4.56
C LYS A 239 -1.40 -3.32 -3.62
N GLU A 240 -1.53 -3.07 -2.32
CA GLU A 240 -0.57 -3.56 -1.33
C GLU A 240 -0.62 -5.10 -1.17
N ALA A 241 -1.81 -5.70 -1.23
CA ALA A 241 -1.95 -7.15 -1.25
C ALA A 241 -1.32 -7.76 -2.51
N LYS A 242 -1.55 -7.15 -3.68
CA LYS A 242 -0.96 -7.55 -4.95
C LYS A 242 0.58 -7.48 -4.89
N TRP A 243 1.11 -6.35 -4.42
CA TRP A 243 2.55 -6.16 -4.26
C TRP A 243 3.20 -7.29 -3.43
N LEU A 244 2.56 -7.68 -2.33
CA LEU A 244 3.06 -8.74 -1.45
C LEU A 244 2.98 -10.12 -2.11
N THR A 245 1.84 -10.46 -2.73
CA THR A 245 1.63 -11.77 -3.34
C THR A 245 2.46 -11.99 -4.61
N GLU A 246 2.71 -10.95 -5.40
CA GLU A 246 3.60 -11.02 -6.57
C GLU A 246 5.05 -11.32 -6.19
N LYS A 247 5.50 -10.88 -5.02
CA LYS A 247 6.88 -11.04 -4.57
C LYS A 247 7.11 -12.36 -3.81
N PHE A 248 6.13 -12.80 -3.02
CA PHE A 248 6.32 -13.92 -2.09
C PHE A 248 5.28 -15.04 -2.23
N GLY A 249 4.35 -14.94 -3.18
CA GLY A 249 3.45 -16.00 -3.62
C GLY A 249 2.90 -16.89 -2.50
N ASP A 250 3.42 -18.11 -2.44
CA ASP A 250 3.02 -19.14 -1.48
C ASP A 250 3.52 -18.91 -0.03
N GLY A 251 4.23 -17.82 0.23
CA GLY A 251 4.82 -17.52 1.53
C GLY A 251 6.14 -18.25 1.78
N THR A 252 6.94 -18.42 0.75
CA THR A 252 8.33 -18.83 0.85
C THR A 252 9.22 -17.60 0.67
N TYR A 253 10.21 -17.41 1.57
CA TYR A 253 11.17 -16.33 1.42
C TYR A 253 12.02 -16.54 0.16
N THR A 254 12.15 -15.51 -0.62
CA THR A 254 13.08 -15.41 -1.74
C THR A 254 13.71 -14.02 -1.75
N ASP A 255 14.97 -13.91 -2.19
CA ASP A 255 15.58 -12.62 -2.46
C ASP A 255 14.85 -11.91 -3.59
N VAL A 256 14.51 -10.64 -3.38
CA VAL A 256 13.81 -9.82 -4.38
C VAL A 256 14.70 -8.67 -4.79
N LEU A 257 15.06 -8.64 -6.06
CA LEU A 257 15.95 -7.63 -6.62
C LEU A 257 15.41 -6.21 -6.35
N GLY A 258 16.29 -5.35 -5.82
CA GLY A 258 15.94 -3.98 -5.46
C GLY A 258 15.13 -3.82 -4.17
N LEU A 259 14.72 -4.91 -3.51
CA LEU A 259 13.89 -4.87 -2.31
C LEU A 259 14.56 -5.55 -1.10
N CYS A 260 14.88 -6.84 -1.19
CA CYS A 260 15.42 -7.55 -0.04
C CYS A 260 16.38 -8.66 -0.45
N LYS A 261 17.38 -8.89 0.38
CA LYS A 261 18.34 -9.99 0.24
C LYS A 261 18.81 -10.45 1.61
N VAL A 262 18.97 -11.77 1.76
CA VAL A 262 19.70 -12.38 2.87
C VAL A 262 21.17 -12.53 2.46
N ALA A 263 22.07 -11.97 3.23
CA ALA A 263 23.51 -12.11 3.03
C ALA A 263 24.14 -12.86 4.20
N THR A 264 25.13 -13.71 3.88
CA THR A 264 25.96 -14.37 4.89
C THR A 264 27.03 -13.43 5.46
N ILE A 265 27.61 -13.79 6.60
CA ILE A 265 28.71 -13.03 7.19
C ILE A 265 29.89 -12.93 6.22
N ASP A 266 30.17 -14.00 5.45
CA ASP A 266 31.25 -14.01 4.46
C ASP A 266 30.98 -13.00 3.33
N GLU A 267 29.75 -12.96 2.79
CA GLU A 267 29.36 -11.93 1.81
C GLU A 267 29.47 -10.51 2.36
N ILE A 268 29.22 -10.32 3.65
CA ILE A 268 29.36 -9.02 4.32
C ILE A 268 30.83 -8.65 4.50
N GLU A 269 31.70 -9.61 4.80
CA GLU A 269 33.15 -9.41 4.86
C GLU A 269 33.71 -9.02 3.49
N GLU A 270 33.32 -9.70 2.40
CA GLU A 270 33.71 -9.35 1.02
C GLU A 270 33.35 -7.91 0.66
N LYS A 271 32.27 -7.37 1.24
CA LYS A 271 31.83 -5.98 1.07
C LYS A 271 32.40 -5.03 2.14
N ASN A 272 33.56 -5.37 2.72
CA ASN A 272 34.27 -4.55 3.74
C ASN A 272 33.40 -4.18 4.94
N TRP A 273 32.53 -5.10 5.37
CA TRP A 273 31.63 -4.92 6.51
C TRP A 273 30.65 -3.75 6.33
N SER A 274 30.34 -3.38 5.09
CA SER A 274 29.24 -2.44 4.78
C SER A 274 27.92 -3.07 5.15
N LEU A 275 27.03 -2.28 5.75
CA LEU A 275 25.67 -2.67 6.13
C LEU A 275 24.61 -1.88 5.34
N THR A 276 25.00 -1.30 4.21
CA THR A 276 24.10 -0.55 3.33
C THR A 276 23.22 -1.50 2.52
N PRO A 277 21.90 -1.62 2.79
CA PRO A 277 21.03 -2.56 2.10
C PRO A 277 21.11 -2.49 0.57
N GLY A 278 21.16 -1.30 0.00
CA GLY A 278 21.30 -1.10 -1.45
C GLY A 278 22.52 -1.78 -2.09
N ALA A 279 23.58 -2.06 -1.31
CA ALA A 279 24.77 -2.78 -1.80
C ALA A 279 24.51 -4.30 -1.98
N TYR A 280 23.45 -4.84 -1.38
CA TYR A 280 23.09 -6.25 -1.41
C TYR A 280 21.92 -6.54 -2.33
N VAL A 281 20.87 -5.72 -2.30
CA VAL A 281 19.62 -5.99 -3.01
C VAL A 281 19.69 -5.74 -4.52
N GLY A 282 20.73 -5.02 -4.99
CA GLY A 282 20.86 -4.64 -6.41
C GLY A 282 19.88 -3.53 -6.81
N VAL A 283 19.68 -3.38 -8.12
CA VAL A 283 18.78 -2.36 -8.69
C VAL A 283 17.59 -3.05 -9.33
N ALA A 284 16.39 -2.72 -8.89
CA ALA A 284 15.17 -3.20 -9.52
C ALA A 284 15.08 -2.66 -10.97
N PRO A 285 14.51 -3.43 -11.91
CA PRO A 285 14.08 -2.88 -13.19
C PRO A 285 13.11 -1.71 -12.94
N VAL A 286 13.22 -0.65 -13.75
CA VAL A 286 12.28 0.46 -13.70
C VAL A 286 10.94 -0.08 -14.21
N GLU A 287 9.95 -0.23 -13.33
CA GLU A 287 8.57 -0.44 -13.76
C GLU A 287 8.08 0.89 -14.34
N GLU A 288 7.65 0.90 -15.60
CA GLU A 288 6.97 2.06 -16.18
C GLU A 288 5.65 2.24 -15.44
N ASP A 289 5.51 3.39 -14.78
CA ASP A 289 4.29 3.75 -14.06
C ASP A 289 3.25 4.23 -15.09
N ASP A 290 2.27 3.37 -15.40
CA ASP A 290 1.17 3.69 -16.34
C ASP A 290 0.12 4.67 -15.74
N GLU A 291 0.37 5.25 -14.58
CA GLU A 291 -0.52 6.25 -13.98
C GLU A 291 -0.07 7.67 -14.39
N ASN A 292 -0.58 8.16 -15.53
CA ASN A 292 -0.64 9.60 -15.79
C ASN A 292 -1.53 10.26 -14.74
N PHE A 293 -0.92 11.12 -13.92
CA PHE A 293 -1.64 12.05 -13.04
C PHE A 293 -2.09 13.25 -13.90
N GLU A 294 -3.28 13.16 -14.51
CA GLU A 294 -4.06 14.33 -14.94
C GLU A 294 -5.24 14.57 -14.00
#